data_cfe5b57bdebfee2c6e189d383033b176
#
_entry.id   cfe5b57bdebfee2c6e189d383033b176
#
_cell.length_a   1.000
_cell.length_b   1.000
_cell.length_c   1.000
_cell.angle_alpha   90.00
_cell.angle_beta   90.00
_cell.angle_gamma   90.00
#
_symmetry.space_group_name_H-M   'P 1'
#
loop_
_entity.id
_entity.type
_entity.pdbx_description
1 polymer ?
#
loop_
_entity_poly.entity_id
_entity_poly.type
_entity_poly.pdbx_seq_one_letter_code
_entity_poly.pdbx_strand_id
1 'polypeptide(L)'
;MTKIHACSGWCALVLMAGMNVAHGKPLAMVGPWEIHSVDPASNGVFFTRMQVAETLVEVDSQGNLQPGLASQWSSSGDGLQWRFTLRPGARFHDGSEVSAEQVAFALQQAWRKPGVMTSAPIASIEAHEGALLVTLTGPFAPLAAVLAHPSTQILAKGAYDAKGEVTQVIGSGPYRITRLQQPQRVETERFDGWQGPQPAISQVSYLTVGRAESRTLMAESGQADIAWGLDPVSIRRLQQAPRVSIVSVTLPRTIQLKLNGADPLLKDPAVRRALSLAIDRRGMAAALLRDPEMAATQLFPPTLGEWHQPGLTPLAYDVKAAQAALAAAGWLLGADGVLHKGEERFALTLRTFPDRPELPLLATALQAQWKAVGVDLKVAVGNSSEIPAGHQDGSLQLGLYARNYALVPDPLVTLLGDLAPAGADWGVMNWQSPAMEQTLARLGKETLPAGEAAALRRDIATTLQQELPLLPIAWYRQSAAVSRELKGFELDPQERSYRLDKLTWSAQ
;
A
#
# COMPACT_ATOMS: atom_id res chain seq x y z
N MET A 1 -38.56 -86.44 20.01
CA MET A 1 -37.31 -86.41 19.23
C MET A 1 -37.44 -85.37 18.15
N THR A 2 -36.92 -84.19 18.38
CA THR A 2 -36.99 -83.14 17.40
C THR A 2 -35.62 -82.45 17.32
N LYS A 3 -34.95 -82.57 16.20
CA LYS A 3 -33.59 -82.05 15.90
C LYS A 3 -33.71 -80.51 15.67
N ILE A 4 -32.93 -79.78 16.39
CA ILE A 4 -32.73 -78.36 16.21
C ILE A 4 -31.50 -78.14 15.31
N HIS A 5 -31.67 -77.48 14.15
CA HIS A 5 -30.57 -77.08 13.27
C HIS A 5 -30.13 -75.68 13.69
N ALA A 6 -28.87 -75.52 14.05
CA ALA A 6 -28.24 -74.21 14.27
C ALA A 6 -27.71 -73.61 12.95
N CYS A 7 -28.23 -72.46 12.53
CA CYS A 7 -27.68 -71.65 11.46
C CYS A 7 -26.68 -70.66 12.04
N SER A 8 -25.39 -70.86 11.68
CA SER A 8 -24.31 -69.91 11.99
C SER A 8 -24.29 -68.80 10.93
N GLY A 9 -24.78 -67.60 11.30
CA GLY A 9 -24.66 -66.40 10.48
C GLY A 9 -23.33 -65.69 10.78
N TRP A 10 -22.45 -65.63 9.81
CA TRP A 10 -21.25 -64.80 9.85
C TRP A 10 -21.64 -63.34 9.54
N CYS A 11 -21.62 -62.47 10.53
CA CYS A 11 -21.63 -61.02 10.35
C CYS A 11 -20.22 -60.57 9.97
N ALA A 12 -20.01 -60.24 8.70
CA ALA A 12 -18.81 -59.54 8.26
C ALA A 12 -18.89 -58.07 8.72
N LEU A 13 -18.11 -57.71 9.73
CA LEU A 13 -17.89 -56.33 10.14
C LEU A 13 -16.99 -55.67 9.09
N VAL A 14 -17.55 -54.84 8.21
CA VAL A 14 -16.79 -53.94 7.35
C VAL A 14 -16.32 -52.77 8.20
N LEU A 15 -15.04 -52.83 8.63
CA LEU A 15 -14.34 -51.67 9.18
C LEU A 15 -14.12 -50.67 8.03
N MET A 16 -14.97 -49.66 7.93
CA MET A 16 -14.64 -48.42 7.20
C MET A 16 -13.54 -47.72 8.00
N ALA A 17 -12.30 -47.92 7.59
CA ALA A 17 -11.19 -47.05 7.99
C ALA A 17 -11.44 -45.69 7.38
N GLY A 18 -12.07 -44.77 8.13
CA GLY A 18 -12.10 -43.37 7.82
C GLY A 18 -10.67 -42.89 7.74
N MET A 19 -10.19 -42.57 6.55
CA MET A 19 -8.96 -41.80 6.38
C MET A 19 -9.18 -40.44 7.08
N ASN A 20 -8.73 -40.35 8.34
CA ASN A 20 -8.45 -39.07 8.96
C ASN A 20 -7.31 -38.45 8.15
N VAL A 21 -7.64 -37.62 7.16
CA VAL A 21 -6.69 -36.68 6.61
C VAL A 21 -6.29 -35.80 7.77
N ALA A 22 -5.07 -35.98 8.28
CA ALA A 22 -4.51 -35.15 9.31
C ALA A 22 -4.46 -33.72 8.73
N HIS A 23 -5.47 -32.94 9.04
CA HIS A 23 -5.47 -31.51 8.75
C HIS A 23 -4.37 -30.91 9.64
N GLY A 24 -3.31 -30.39 9.01
CA GLY A 24 -2.25 -29.69 9.72
C GLY A 24 -2.83 -28.56 10.57
N LYS A 25 -2.09 -28.09 11.58
CA LYS A 25 -2.47 -26.96 12.46
C LYS A 25 -2.96 -25.76 11.62
N PRO A 26 -4.20 -25.25 11.84
CA PRO A 26 -4.67 -24.05 11.15
C PRO A 26 -3.81 -22.82 11.52
N LEU A 27 -3.72 -21.85 10.62
CA LEU A 27 -3.05 -20.58 10.88
C LEU A 27 -4.07 -19.55 11.38
N ALA A 28 -3.81 -18.95 12.54
CA ALA A 28 -4.63 -17.91 13.13
C ALA A 28 -3.94 -16.54 13.00
N MET A 29 -4.58 -15.58 12.33
CA MET A 29 -4.10 -14.22 12.16
C MET A 29 -5.04 -13.21 12.83
N VAL A 30 -4.49 -12.14 13.40
CA VAL A 30 -5.26 -11.02 13.95
C VAL A 30 -4.71 -9.69 13.46
N GLY A 31 -5.60 -8.76 13.16
CA GLY A 31 -5.23 -7.41 12.71
C GLY A 31 -6.34 -6.41 12.99
N PRO A 32 -6.10 -5.11 12.75
CA PRO A 32 -7.08 -4.06 13.00
C PRO A 32 -8.09 -3.84 11.85
N TRP A 33 -7.87 -4.45 10.70
CA TRP A 33 -8.62 -4.14 9.49
C TRP A 33 -9.97 -4.87 9.44
N GLU A 34 -11.03 -4.11 9.30
CA GLU A 34 -12.40 -4.61 9.18
C GLU A 34 -12.74 -4.90 7.72
N ILE A 35 -13.61 -5.89 7.50
CA ILE A 35 -14.04 -6.35 6.18
C ILE A 35 -15.44 -5.83 5.92
N HIS A 36 -15.55 -4.59 5.41
CA HIS A 36 -16.84 -3.92 5.24
C HIS A 36 -17.54 -4.28 3.92
N SER A 37 -16.83 -4.79 2.93
CA SER A 37 -17.36 -5.04 1.60
C SER A 37 -16.74 -6.30 0.98
N VAL A 38 -17.51 -6.96 0.12
CA VAL A 38 -17.02 -8.04 -0.77
C VAL A 38 -16.58 -7.50 -2.14
N ASP A 39 -16.87 -6.23 -2.42
CA ASP A 39 -16.52 -5.58 -3.68
C ASP A 39 -15.02 -5.24 -3.70
N PRO A 40 -14.24 -5.71 -4.70
CA PRO A 40 -12.84 -5.34 -4.87
C PRO A 40 -12.60 -3.83 -4.95
N ALA A 41 -13.53 -3.06 -5.50
CA ALA A 41 -13.42 -1.61 -5.57
C ALA A 41 -13.28 -0.95 -4.18
N SER A 42 -13.89 -1.56 -3.15
CA SER A 42 -13.88 -1.05 -1.78
C SER A 42 -12.92 -1.79 -0.85
N ASN A 43 -12.72 -3.10 -1.06
CA ASN A 43 -12.00 -3.96 -0.11
C ASN A 43 -11.06 -4.99 -0.77
N GLY A 44 -10.74 -4.82 -2.04
CA GLY A 44 -9.89 -5.75 -2.81
C GLY A 44 -8.53 -6.01 -2.17
N VAL A 45 -7.94 -5.03 -1.50
CA VAL A 45 -6.66 -5.16 -0.79
C VAL A 45 -6.68 -6.33 0.19
N PHE A 46 -7.77 -6.53 0.92
CA PHE A 46 -7.88 -7.62 1.89
C PHE A 46 -7.87 -9.00 1.21
N PHE A 47 -8.66 -9.16 0.14
CA PHE A 47 -8.77 -10.44 -0.56
C PHE A 47 -7.52 -10.78 -1.39
N THR A 48 -6.79 -9.76 -1.88
CA THR A 48 -5.45 -9.95 -2.46
C THR A 48 -4.48 -10.45 -1.39
N ARG A 49 -4.42 -9.79 -0.23
CA ARG A 49 -3.52 -10.17 0.88
C ARG A 49 -3.78 -11.59 1.36
N MET A 50 -5.04 -12.01 1.44
CA MET A 50 -5.44 -13.37 1.81
C MET A 50 -5.23 -14.39 0.69
N GLN A 51 -4.73 -13.97 -0.48
CA GLN A 51 -4.52 -14.81 -1.66
C GLN A 51 -5.79 -15.56 -2.12
N VAL A 52 -6.96 -14.91 -1.98
CA VAL A 52 -8.26 -15.43 -2.39
C VAL A 52 -8.55 -15.07 -3.85
N ALA A 53 -8.26 -13.83 -4.24
CA ALA A 53 -8.54 -13.34 -5.59
C ALA A 53 -7.27 -12.76 -6.21
N GLU A 54 -7.08 -13.06 -7.49
CA GLU A 54 -5.94 -12.63 -8.28
C GLU A 54 -6.28 -11.43 -9.15
N THR A 55 -5.25 -10.68 -9.53
CA THR A 55 -5.31 -9.64 -10.56
C THR A 55 -4.74 -10.16 -11.88
N LEU A 56 -4.95 -9.41 -12.95
CA LEU A 56 -4.42 -9.79 -14.27
C LEU A 56 -2.89 -9.77 -14.28
N VAL A 57 -2.30 -8.79 -13.61
CA VAL A 57 -0.86 -8.61 -13.41
C VAL A 57 -0.57 -8.63 -11.90
N GLU A 58 0.49 -9.30 -11.49
CA GLU A 58 0.95 -9.36 -10.11
C GLU A 58 2.21 -8.50 -9.91
N VAL A 59 2.70 -8.44 -8.68
CA VAL A 59 3.85 -7.61 -8.30
C VAL A 59 4.76 -8.38 -7.35
N ASP A 60 6.06 -8.33 -7.59
CA ASP A 60 7.04 -8.88 -6.65
C ASP A 60 7.31 -7.94 -5.45
N SER A 61 8.14 -8.39 -4.52
CA SER A 61 8.50 -7.60 -3.32
C SER A 61 9.28 -6.32 -3.62
N GLN A 62 9.80 -6.18 -4.83
CA GLN A 62 10.57 -5.01 -5.27
C GLN A 62 9.71 -4.01 -6.05
N GLY A 63 8.42 -4.33 -6.27
CA GLY A 63 7.50 -3.50 -7.03
C GLY A 63 7.52 -3.76 -8.54
N ASN A 64 8.22 -4.80 -9.01
CA ASN A 64 8.24 -5.14 -10.42
C ASN A 64 6.99 -5.92 -10.82
N LEU A 65 6.44 -5.59 -11.99
CA LEU A 65 5.30 -6.31 -12.53
C LEU A 65 5.66 -7.76 -12.88
N GLN A 66 4.79 -8.66 -12.51
CA GLN A 66 4.94 -10.11 -12.70
C GLN A 66 3.67 -10.69 -13.35
N PRO A 67 3.78 -11.83 -14.05
CA PRO A 67 2.61 -12.57 -14.50
C PRO A 67 1.66 -12.91 -13.33
N GLY A 68 0.37 -12.64 -13.56
CA GLY A 68 -0.74 -13.04 -12.70
C GLY A 68 -1.67 -14.00 -13.45
N LEU A 69 -2.94 -13.62 -13.62
CA LEU A 69 -3.84 -14.34 -14.54
C LEU A 69 -3.42 -14.16 -16.00
N ALA A 70 -2.77 -13.05 -16.36
CA ALA A 70 -2.05 -12.94 -17.62
C ALA A 70 -0.65 -13.52 -17.49
N SER A 71 -0.29 -14.44 -18.39
CA SER A 71 1.05 -15.00 -18.48
C SER A 71 2.04 -14.04 -19.15
N GLN A 72 1.54 -13.16 -20.02
CA GLN A 72 2.32 -12.14 -20.72
C GLN A 72 1.40 -11.05 -21.26
N TRP A 73 1.97 -9.89 -21.58
CA TRP A 73 1.28 -8.76 -22.20
C TRP A 73 2.21 -7.97 -23.11
N SER A 74 1.61 -7.25 -24.06
CA SER A 74 2.31 -6.36 -24.98
C SER A 74 1.41 -5.21 -25.39
N SER A 75 2.01 -4.10 -25.78
CA SER A 75 1.31 -2.96 -26.40
C SER A 75 1.65 -2.84 -27.87
N SER A 76 0.73 -2.25 -28.66
CA SER A 76 1.00 -1.83 -30.04
C SER A 76 2.05 -0.71 -30.06
N GLY A 77 2.67 -0.50 -31.23
CA GLY A 77 3.73 0.50 -31.39
C GLY A 77 3.29 1.95 -31.12
N ASP A 78 2.01 2.24 -31.26
CA ASP A 78 1.38 3.53 -30.92
C ASP A 78 0.91 3.62 -29.46
N GLY A 79 1.03 2.51 -28.71
CA GLY A 79 0.61 2.43 -27.30
C GLY A 79 -0.91 2.44 -27.08
N LEU A 80 -1.72 2.29 -28.14
CA LEU A 80 -3.18 2.37 -28.05
C LEU A 80 -3.87 1.04 -27.82
N GLN A 81 -3.23 -0.07 -28.15
CA GLN A 81 -3.79 -1.41 -27.94
C GLN A 81 -2.89 -2.25 -27.05
N TRP A 82 -3.47 -2.84 -26.03
CA TRP A 82 -2.80 -3.74 -25.10
C TRP A 82 -3.42 -5.12 -25.17
N ARG A 83 -2.60 -6.15 -25.39
CA ARG A 83 -3.01 -7.55 -25.44
C ARG A 83 -2.45 -8.29 -24.25
N PHE A 84 -3.31 -8.96 -23.49
CA PHE A 84 -2.97 -9.81 -22.34
C PHE A 84 -3.31 -11.25 -22.67
N THR A 85 -2.32 -12.12 -22.71
CA THR A 85 -2.50 -13.56 -22.92
C THR A 85 -2.73 -14.22 -21.56
N LEU A 86 -3.83 -14.95 -21.40
CA LEU A 86 -4.17 -15.57 -20.13
C LEU A 86 -3.34 -16.82 -19.85
N ARG A 87 -3.12 -17.10 -18.57
CA ARG A 87 -2.54 -18.34 -18.07
C ARG A 87 -3.51 -19.49 -18.37
N PRO A 88 -3.10 -20.54 -19.11
CA PRO A 88 -3.99 -21.63 -19.49
C PRO A 88 -4.45 -22.42 -18.27
N GLY A 89 -5.69 -22.89 -18.29
CA GLY A 89 -6.26 -23.82 -17.32
C GLY A 89 -6.56 -23.22 -15.94
N ALA A 90 -6.41 -21.90 -15.74
CA ALA A 90 -6.79 -21.25 -14.50
C ALA A 90 -8.29 -21.43 -14.22
N ARG A 91 -8.66 -21.67 -12.95
CA ARG A 91 -10.05 -21.91 -12.52
C ARG A 91 -10.41 -21.03 -11.35
N PHE A 92 -11.66 -20.59 -11.35
CA PHE A 92 -12.26 -19.97 -10.18
C PHE A 92 -12.65 -21.00 -9.11
N HIS A 93 -12.92 -20.52 -7.90
CA HIS A 93 -13.28 -21.35 -6.75
C HIS A 93 -14.59 -22.11 -6.92
N ASP A 94 -15.45 -21.71 -7.85
CA ASP A 94 -16.68 -22.40 -8.24
C ASP A 94 -16.43 -23.49 -9.32
N GLY A 95 -15.17 -23.65 -9.75
CA GLY A 95 -14.76 -24.61 -10.77
C GLY A 95 -14.87 -24.11 -12.21
N SER A 96 -15.47 -22.94 -12.46
CA SER A 96 -15.52 -22.35 -13.80
C SER A 96 -14.13 -21.94 -14.29
N GLU A 97 -13.94 -21.91 -15.62
CA GLU A 97 -12.66 -21.52 -16.23
C GLU A 97 -12.48 -20.00 -16.21
N VAL A 98 -11.25 -19.55 -15.99
CA VAL A 98 -10.87 -18.15 -16.16
C VAL A 98 -10.65 -17.87 -17.65
N SER A 99 -11.72 -17.53 -18.37
CA SER A 99 -11.67 -17.21 -19.81
C SER A 99 -11.50 -15.72 -20.05
N ALA A 100 -11.10 -15.37 -21.28
CA ALA A 100 -10.95 -13.96 -21.69
C ALA A 100 -12.27 -13.17 -21.54
N GLU A 101 -13.41 -13.83 -21.80
CA GLU A 101 -14.75 -13.25 -21.66
C GLU A 101 -15.08 -12.94 -20.19
N GLN A 102 -14.74 -13.86 -19.27
CA GLN A 102 -14.94 -13.63 -17.84
C GLN A 102 -14.03 -12.51 -17.30
N VAL A 103 -12.77 -12.47 -17.75
CA VAL A 103 -11.82 -11.41 -17.40
C VAL A 103 -12.29 -10.05 -17.94
N ALA A 104 -12.70 -9.99 -19.19
CA ALA A 104 -13.27 -8.77 -19.79
C ALA A 104 -14.49 -8.29 -19.01
N PHE A 105 -15.42 -9.19 -18.68
CA PHE A 105 -16.61 -8.88 -17.88
C PHE A 105 -16.21 -8.28 -16.51
N ALA A 106 -15.34 -8.92 -15.75
CA ALA A 106 -14.93 -8.47 -14.42
C ALA A 106 -14.30 -7.07 -14.48
N LEU A 107 -13.38 -6.83 -15.43
CA LEU A 107 -12.73 -5.53 -15.61
C LEU A 107 -13.70 -4.44 -16.09
N GLN A 108 -14.69 -4.78 -16.93
CA GLN A 108 -15.75 -3.85 -17.32
C GLN A 108 -16.59 -3.42 -16.10
N GLN A 109 -16.89 -4.34 -15.16
CA GLN A 109 -17.59 -3.97 -13.92
C GLN A 109 -16.72 -3.05 -13.04
N ALA A 110 -15.43 -3.34 -12.91
CA ALA A 110 -14.49 -2.48 -12.17
C ALA A 110 -14.36 -1.08 -12.82
N TRP A 111 -14.31 -1.01 -14.15
CA TRP A 111 -14.17 0.26 -14.89
C TRP A 111 -15.39 1.18 -14.76
N ARG A 112 -16.57 0.64 -14.55
CA ARG A 112 -17.81 1.43 -14.31
C ARG A 112 -17.80 2.15 -12.96
N LYS A 113 -16.94 1.73 -12.02
CA LYS A 113 -16.86 2.28 -10.66
C LYS A 113 -15.75 3.33 -10.58
N PRO A 114 -15.93 4.37 -9.74
CA PRO A 114 -14.81 5.27 -9.43
C PRO A 114 -13.63 4.49 -8.86
N GLY A 115 -12.44 4.69 -9.40
CA GLY A 115 -11.26 3.97 -8.94
C GLY A 115 -10.06 4.11 -9.87
N VAL A 116 -9.07 3.27 -9.66
CA VAL A 116 -7.79 3.33 -10.36
C VAL A 116 -7.91 3.23 -11.88
N MET A 117 -8.90 2.50 -12.39
CA MET A 117 -9.09 2.34 -13.85
C MET A 117 -9.47 3.64 -14.55
N THR A 118 -10.04 4.62 -13.84
CA THR A 118 -10.35 5.95 -14.39
C THR A 118 -9.09 6.80 -14.63
N SER A 119 -7.93 6.41 -14.11
CA SER A 119 -6.66 7.07 -14.38
C SER A 119 -6.10 6.75 -15.78
N ALA A 120 -6.56 5.66 -16.39
CA ALA A 120 -6.16 5.25 -17.73
C ALA A 120 -7.22 5.68 -18.76
N PRO A 121 -6.81 6.16 -19.95
CA PRO A 121 -7.73 6.60 -21.01
C PRO A 121 -8.32 5.39 -21.77
N ILE A 122 -9.08 4.53 -21.09
CA ILE A 122 -9.64 3.30 -21.66
C ILE A 122 -10.80 3.65 -22.60
N ALA A 123 -10.78 3.08 -23.80
CA ALA A 123 -11.87 3.14 -24.79
C ALA A 123 -12.72 1.86 -24.78
N SER A 124 -12.08 0.68 -24.73
CA SER A 124 -12.79 -0.60 -24.65
C SER A 124 -11.97 -1.67 -23.94
N ILE A 125 -12.66 -2.68 -23.39
CA ILE A 125 -12.10 -3.89 -22.79
C ILE A 125 -12.88 -5.06 -23.37
N GLU A 126 -12.21 -5.93 -24.14
CA GLU A 126 -12.87 -6.98 -24.90
C GLU A 126 -12.06 -8.29 -24.89
N ALA A 127 -12.78 -9.41 -24.98
CA ALA A 127 -12.16 -10.68 -25.31
C ALA A 127 -11.93 -10.78 -26.83
N HIS A 128 -10.74 -11.11 -27.24
CA HIS A 128 -10.39 -11.27 -28.64
C HIS A 128 -9.39 -12.42 -28.84
N GLU A 129 -9.80 -13.42 -29.63
CA GLU A 129 -8.97 -14.61 -29.91
C GLU A 129 -8.36 -15.27 -28.65
N GLY A 130 -9.17 -15.45 -27.60
CA GLY A 130 -8.77 -16.07 -26.34
C GLY A 130 -7.84 -15.24 -25.46
N ALA A 131 -7.59 -13.98 -25.82
CA ALA A 131 -6.86 -13.03 -25.01
C ALA A 131 -7.74 -11.84 -24.63
N LEU A 132 -7.30 -11.05 -23.64
CA LEU A 132 -7.91 -9.77 -23.33
C LEU A 132 -7.26 -8.67 -24.21
N LEU A 133 -8.07 -7.87 -24.87
CA LEU A 133 -7.68 -6.67 -25.59
C LEU A 133 -8.22 -5.43 -24.87
N VAL A 134 -7.33 -4.51 -24.51
CA VAL A 134 -7.68 -3.20 -23.96
C VAL A 134 -7.27 -2.12 -24.96
N THR A 135 -8.24 -1.34 -25.43
CA THR A 135 -8.01 -0.22 -26.35
C THR A 135 -8.08 1.09 -25.58
N LEU A 136 -7.15 2.00 -25.87
CA LEU A 136 -7.02 3.30 -25.21
C LEU A 136 -7.34 4.42 -26.21
N THR A 137 -7.83 5.56 -25.72
CA THR A 137 -8.04 6.80 -26.48
C THR A 137 -6.75 7.64 -26.63
N GLY A 138 -5.71 7.30 -25.90
CA GLY A 138 -4.37 7.90 -25.96
C GLY A 138 -3.35 6.97 -25.30
N PRO A 139 -2.05 7.09 -25.63
CA PRO A 139 -1.01 6.22 -25.07
C PRO A 139 -0.91 6.40 -23.55
N PHE A 140 -0.82 5.26 -22.83
CA PHE A 140 -0.68 5.22 -21.39
C PHE A 140 0.20 4.02 -20.98
N ALA A 141 1.50 4.27 -20.80
CA ALA A 141 2.49 3.25 -20.54
C ALA A 141 2.24 2.43 -19.24
N PRO A 142 1.71 2.99 -18.12
CA PRO A 142 1.53 2.23 -16.89
C PRO A 142 0.23 1.40 -16.82
N LEU A 143 -0.44 1.09 -17.94
CA LEU A 143 -1.69 0.33 -17.94
C LEU A 143 -1.57 -1.02 -17.20
N ALA A 144 -0.48 -1.77 -17.43
CA ALA A 144 -0.28 -3.06 -16.76
C ALA A 144 -0.18 -2.90 -15.24
N ALA A 145 0.42 -1.83 -14.75
CA ALA A 145 0.45 -1.52 -13.33
C ALA A 145 -0.94 -1.18 -12.76
N VAL A 146 -1.78 -0.49 -13.52
CA VAL A 146 -3.19 -0.25 -13.15
C VAL A 146 -3.93 -1.57 -13.01
N LEU A 147 -3.73 -2.52 -13.93
CA LEU A 147 -4.36 -3.84 -13.90
C LEU A 147 -3.75 -4.81 -12.86
N ALA A 148 -2.76 -4.37 -12.13
CA ALA A 148 -2.25 -5.04 -10.93
C ALA A 148 -2.84 -4.48 -9.62
N HIS A 149 -3.65 -3.40 -9.69
CA HIS A 149 -4.25 -2.82 -8.48
C HIS A 149 -5.33 -3.75 -7.90
N PRO A 150 -5.41 -3.94 -6.56
CA PRO A 150 -6.39 -4.84 -5.93
C PRO A 150 -7.86 -4.59 -6.27
N SER A 151 -8.23 -3.36 -6.66
CA SER A 151 -9.60 -3.07 -7.12
C SER A 151 -9.93 -3.65 -8.49
N THR A 152 -8.94 -4.15 -9.23
CA THR A 152 -9.12 -4.80 -10.54
C THR A 152 -9.06 -6.31 -10.45
N GLN A 153 -9.28 -6.88 -9.27
CA GLN A 153 -9.36 -8.34 -9.08
C GLN A 153 -10.38 -8.97 -10.02
N ILE A 154 -10.03 -10.14 -10.52
CA ILE A 154 -10.88 -10.91 -11.40
C ILE A 154 -11.69 -11.90 -10.56
N LEU A 155 -13.00 -11.68 -10.49
CA LEU A 155 -13.95 -12.58 -9.85
C LEU A 155 -14.77 -13.31 -10.91
N ALA A 156 -15.20 -14.55 -10.60
CA ALA A 156 -16.09 -15.30 -11.45
C ALA A 156 -17.41 -14.54 -11.68
N LYS A 157 -18.04 -14.76 -12.83
CA LYS A 157 -19.33 -14.13 -13.17
C LYS A 157 -20.41 -14.40 -12.11
N GLY A 158 -20.39 -15.58 -11.47
CA GLY A 158 -21.30 -15.94 -10.38
C GLY A 158 -21.12 -15.12 -9.09
N ALA A 159 -20.07 -14.29 -8.99
CA ALA A 159 -19.87 -13.37 -7.87
C ALA A 159 -20.74 -12.10 -7.97
N TYR A 160 -21.33 -11.84 -9.14
CA TYR A 160 -22.08 -10.63 -9.46
C TYR A 160 -23.58 -10.92 -9.55
N ASP A 161 -24.39 -9.98 -9.11
CA ASP A 161 -25.83 -10.00 -9.33
C ASP A 161 -26.23 -9.51 -10.74
N ALA A 162 -27.52 -9.48 -11.02
CA ALA A 162 -28.05 -9.04 -12.32
C ALA A 162 -27.77 -7.55 -12.63
N LYS A 163 -27.40 -6.75 -11.62
CA LYS A 163 -27.03 -5.33 -11.78
C LYS A 163 -25.53 -5.14 -11.94
N GLY A 164 -24.73 -6.20 -11.82
CA GLY A 164 -23.28 -6.17 -11.85
C GLY A 164 -22.65 -5.79 -10.50
N GLU A 165 -23.41 -5.86 -9.41
CA GLU A 165 -22.88 -5.66 -8.07
C GLU A 165 -22.30 -6.95 -7.48
N VAL A 166 -21.18 -6.85 -6.79
CA VAL A 166 -20.52 -8.00 -6.17
C VAL A 166 -21.28 -8.41 -4.91
N THR A 167 -21.72 -9.66 -4.85
CA THR A 167 -22.47 -10.24 -3.72
C THR A 167 -21.69 -11.24 -2.92
N GLN A 168 -20.62 -11.79 -3.49
CA GLN A 168 -19.71 -12.73 -2.84
C GLN A 168 -18.34 -12.72 -3.52
N VAL A 169 -17.32 -13.27 -2.87
CA VAL A 169 -15.97 -13.36 -3.43
C VAL A 169 -15.74 -14.77 -3.98
N ILE A 170 -15.78 -14.91 -5.29
CA ILE A 170 -15.40 -16.14 -6.01
C ILE A 170 -14.15 -15.80 -6.80
N GLY A 171 -12.99 -15.98 -6.16
CA GLY A 171 -11.68 -15.72 -6.76
C GLY A 171 -11.09 -16.94 -7.45
N SER A 172 -9.79 -16.85 -7.76
CA SER A 172 -9.00 -17.89 -8.44
C SER A 172 -7.69 -18.19 -7.71
N GLY A 173 -7.47 -17.60 -6.54
CA GLY A 173 -6.25 -17.74 -5.78
C GLY A 173 -6.09 -19.11 -5.09
N PRO A 174 -4.92 -19.36 -4.43
CA PRO A 174 -4.63 -20.61 -3.76
C PRO A 174 -5.51 -20.90 -2.52
N TYR A 175 -6.24 -19.89 -2.04
CA TYR A 175 -7.18 -20.04 -0.93
C TYR A 175 -8.58 -19.63 -1.32
N ARG A 176 -9.59 -20.39 -0.90
CA ARG A 176 -11.01 -20.05 -1.07
C ARG A 176 -11.67 -19.74 0.26
N ILE A 177 -12.63 -18.84 0.27
CA ILE A 177 -13.38 -18.47 1.47
C ILE A 177 -14.37 -19.61 1.81
N THR A 178 -14.31 -20.10 3.04
CA THR A 178 -15.26 -21.06 3.61
C THR A 178 -16.28 -20.37 4.51
N ARG A 179 -15.90 -19.26 5.14
CA ARG A 179 -16.77 -18.47 5.99
C ARG A 179 -16.35 -17.00 5.94
N LEU A 180 -17.32 -16.13 5.75
CA LEU A 180 -17.15 -14.67 5.84
C LEU A 180 -18.22 -14.12 6.78
N GLN A 181 -17.76 -13.52 7.86
CA GLN A 181 -18.61 -12.87 8.87
C GLN A 181 -18.16 -11.40 8.99
N GLN A 182 -18.80 -10.56 8.19
CA GLN A 182 -18.50 -9.13 8.18
C GLN A 182 -18.95 -8.46 9.49
N PRO A 183 -18.20 -7.46 9.98
CA PRO A 183 -16.92 -6.98 9.46
C PRO A 183 -15.69 -7.69 10.04
N GLN A 184 -15.85 -8.78 10.81
CA GLN A 184 -14.84 -9.21 11.78
C GLN A 184 -14.03 -10.44 11.39
N ARG A 185 -14.57 -11.38 10.59
CA ARG A 185 -13.92 -12.67 10.42
C ARG A 185 -13.99 -13.19 9.00
N VAL A 186 -12.88 -13.76 8.55
CA VAL A 186 -12.83 -14.61 7.37
C VAL A 186 -12.08 -15.90 7.69
N GLU A 187 -12.60 -17.02 7.18
CA GLU A 187 -11.96 -18.33 7.23
C GLU A 187 -11.79 -18.80 5.80
N THR A 188 -10.63 -19.33 5.51
CA THR A 188 -10.26 -19.82 4.17
C THR A 188 -9.68 -21.22 4.29
N GLU A 189 -9.80 -21.98 3.20
CA GLU A 189 -9.12 -23.24 3.01
C GLU A 189 -8.35 -23.24 1.71
N ARG A 190 -7.34 -24.09 1.62
CA ARG A 190 -6.59 -24.32 0.39
C ARG A 190 -7.52 -24.77 -0.73
N PHE A 191 -7.34 -24.18 -1.92
CA PHE A 191 -8.10 -24.53 -3.11
C PHE A 191 -7.37 -25.60 -3.91
N ASP A 192 -7.91 -26.83 -3.94
CA ASP A 192 -7.30 -27.96 -4.63
C ASP A 192 -7.23 -27.77 -6.16
N GLY A 193 -8.08 -26.91 -6.73
CA GLY A 193 -8.04 -26.51 -8.15
C GLY A 193 -6.93 -25.50 -8.49
N TRP A 194 -6.16 -25.05 -7.50
CA TRP A 194 -5.03 -24.15 -7.72
C TRP A 194 -3.92 -24.84 -8.53
N GLN A 195 -3.43 -24.18 -9.58
CA GLN A 195 -2.46 -24.76 -10.51
C GLN A 195 -1.00 -24.44 -10.17
N GLY A 196 -0.76 -23.57 -9.21
CA GLY A 196 0.56 -23.31 -8.66
C GLY A 196 0.96 -24.35 -7.60
N PRO A 197 2.12 -24.18 -6.96
CA PRO A 197 2.51 -24.98 -5.82
C PRO A 197 1.44 -24.94 -4.73
N GLN A 198 1.01 -26.12 -4.27
CA GLN A 198 -0.03 -26.21 -3.24
C GLN A 198 0.49 -25.67 -1.89
N PRO A 199 -0.23 -24.74 -1.24
CA PRO A 199 0.13 -24.26 0.09
C PRO A 199 0.25 -25.40 1.11
N ALA A 200 1.25 -25.35 1.98
CA ALA A 200 1.41 -26.36 3.04
C ALA A 200 0.37 -26.19 4.16
N ILE A 201 -0.07 -24.94 4.42
CA ILE A 201 -1.11 -24.64 5.41
C ILE A 201 -2.47 -24.78 4.73
N SER A 202 -3.29 -25.70 5.23
CA SER A 202 -4.58 -26.02 4.62
C SER A 202 -5.71 -25.06 5.02
N GLN A 203 -5.63 -24.42 6.19
CA GLN A 203 -6.67 -23.55 6.72
C GLN A 203 -6.06 -22.28 7.32
N VAL A 204 -6.65 -21.15 7.02
CA VAL A 204 -6.23 -19.83 7.52
C VAL A 204 -7.45 -19.05 8.00
N SER A 205 -7.36 -18.47 9.17
CA SER A 205 -8.36 -17.57 9.72
C SER A 205 -7.79 -16.19 9.97
N TYR A 206 -8.57 -15.17 9.70
CA TYR A 206 -8.29 -13.79 10.08
C TYR A 206 -9.41 -13.27 10.96
N LEU A 207 -9.04 -12.65 12.08
CA LEU A 207 -9.96 -12.00 13.02
C LEU A 207 -9.59 -10.53 13.18
N THR A 208 -10.55 -9.66 12.99
CA THR A 208 -10.41 -8.23 13.30
C THR A 208 -10.46 -8.04 14.81
N VAL A 209 -9.41 -7.44 15.35
CA VAL A 209 -9.29 -7.09 16.77
C VAL A 209 -8.82 -5.64 16.84
N GLY A 210 -9.72 -4.73 17.24
CA GLY A 210 -9.47 -3.27 17.15
C GLY A 210 -8.33 -2.76 18.04
N ARG A 211 -8.15 -3.34 19.24
CA ARG A 211 -7.16 -2.86 20.22
C ARG A 211 -5.81 -3.57 20.02
N ALA A 212 -4.73 -2.79 19.86
CA ALA A 212 -3.37 -3.31 19.71
C ALA A 212 -2.94 -4.16 20.92
N GLU A 213 -3.32 -3.74 22.13
CA GLU A 213 -3.06 -4.49 23.37
C GLU A 213 -3.69 -5.90 23.34
N SER A 214 -4.93 -6.02 22.87
CA SER A 214 -5.58 -7.33 22.74
C SER A 214 -4.86 -8.22 21.72
N ARG A 215 -4.43 -7.67 20.58
CA ARG A 215 -3.64 -8.41 19.59
C ARG A 215 -2.30 -8.87 20.16
N THR A 216 -1.67 -8.04 20.99
CA THR A 216 -0.44 -8.37 21.70
C THR A 216 -0.62 -9.57 22.62
N LEU A 217 -1.68 -9.57 23.44
CA LEU A 217 -1.99 -10.68 24.35
C LEU A 217 -2.30 -11.98 23.58
N MET A 218 -3.01 -11.88 22.47
CA MET A 218 -3.29 -13.05 21.61
C MET A 218 -2.02 -13.65 21.01
N ALA A 219 -1.05 -12.81 20.58
CA ALA A 219 0.24 -13.28 20.08
C ALA A 219 1.07 -13.95 21.21
N GLU A 220 1.14 -13.34 22.39
CA GLU A 220 1.86 -13.91 23.55
C GLU A 220 1.29 -15.25 24.01
N SER A 221 -0.03 -15.38 24.06
CA SER A 221 -0.71 -16.62 24.50
C SER A 221 -0.70 -17.72 23.45
N GLY A 222 -0.37 -17.41 22.19
CA GLY A 222 -0.44 -18.34 21.07
C GLY A 222 -1.86 -18.54 20.52
N GLN A 223 -2.80 -17.66 20.85
CA GLN A 223 -4.12 -17.61 20.23
C GLN A 223 -4.06 -17.02 18.81
N ALA A 224 -3.04 -16.21 18.53
CA ALA A 224 -2.71 -15.73 17.21
C ALA A 224 -1.28 -16.15 16.85
N ASP A 225 -1.11 -16.69 15.67
CA ASP A 225 0.20 -17.05 15.12
C ASP A 225 0.87 -15.86 14.41
N ILE A 226 0.05 -14.92 13.89
CA ILE A 226 0.50 -13.65 13.32
C ILE A 226 -0.39 -12.53 13.86
N ALA A 227 0.21 -11.47 14.39
CA ALA A 227 -0.49 -10.26 14.83
C ALA A 227 0.06 -9.01 14.14
N TRP A 228 -0.84 -8.24 13.54
CA TRP A 228 -0.56 -7.04 12.77
C TRP A 228 -0.97 -5.76 13.52
N GLY A 229 -0.48 -4.61 13.05
CA GLY A 229 -0.93 -3.30 13.55
C GLY A 229 -0.56 -3.07 15.01
N LEU A 230 0.67 -3.37 15.40
CA LEU A 230 1.19 -3.23 16.74
C LEU A 230 1.75 -1.82 16.96
N ASP A 231 1.48 -1.26 18.14
CA ASP A 231 2.10 -0.01 18.58
C ASP A 231 3.54 -0.23 19.12
N PRO A 232 4.36 0.82 19.25
CA PRO A 232 5.75 0.69 19.70
C PRO A 232 5.92 0.06 21.09
N VAL A 233 4.95 0.21 21.99
CA VAL A 233 4.98 -0.40 23.34
C VAL A 233 4.75 -1.90 23.22
N SER A 234 3.74 -2.30 22.46
CA SER A 234 3.43 -3.70 22.16
C SER A 234 4.62 -4.41 21.47
N ILE A 235 5.25 -3.77 20.50
CA ILE A 235 6.44 -4.30 19.81
C ILE A 235 7.56 -4.60 20.82
N ARG A 236 7.90 -3.64 21.69
CA ARG A 236 8.95 -3.85 22.71
C ARG A 236 8.61 -4.99 23.68
N ARG A 237 7.36 -5.09 24.08
CA ARG A 237 6.90 -6.19 24.95
C ARG A 237 7.07 -7.55 24.25
N LEU A 238 6.63 -7.65 23.00
CA LEU A 238 6.69 -8.90 22.22
C LEU A 238 8.10 -9.30 21.82
N GLN A 239 9.05 -8.35 21.71
CA GLN A 239 10.46 -8.66 21.52
C GLN A 239 11.05 -9.50 22.66
N GLN A 240 10.48 -9.41 23.89
CA GLN A 240 10.87 -10.20 25.03
C GLN A 240 10.10 -11.52 25.17
N ALA A 241 9.05 -11.71 24.38
CA ALA A 241 8.21 -12.90 24.45
C ALA A 241 8.87 -14.10 23.76
N PRO A 242 8.95 -15.28 24.43
CA PRO A 242 9.68 -16.43 23.90
C PRO A 242 9.01 -17.09 22.67
N ARG A 243 7.69 -16.93 22.55
CA ARG A 243 6.89 -17.60 21.51
C ARG A 243 6.88 -16.89 20.16
N VAL A 244 7.18 -15.61 20.14
CA VAL A 244 7.05 -14.78 18.93
C VAL A 244 8.38 -14.12 18.56
N SER A 245 8.47 -13.71 17.32
CA SER A 245 9.50 -12.81 16.80
C SER A 245 8.82 -11.59 16.16
N ILE A 246 9.51 -10.45 16.17
CA ILE A 246 9.04 -9.25 15.46
C ILE A 246 9.76 -9.19 14.12
N VAL A 247 8.97 -9.07 13.06
CA VAL A 247 9.45 -8.84 11.69
C VAL A 247 8.98 -7.44 11.25
N SER A 248 9.88 -6.64 10.68
CA SER A 248 9.58 -5.28 10.24
C SER A 248 10.08 -5.03 8.84
N VAL A 249 9.35 -4.21 8.08
CA VAL A 249 9.73 -3.79 6.72
C VAL A 249 9.38 -2.32 6.51
N THR A 250 10.19 -1.60 5.74
CA THR A 250 9.84 -0.25 5.26
C THR A 250 8.81 -0.35 4.15
N LEU A 251 7.75 0.45 4.24
CA LEU A 251 6.70 0.50 3.24
C LEU A 251 6.97 1.60 2.20
N PRO A 252 6.39 1.54 1.01
CA PRO A 252 6.45 2.59 -0.01
C PRO A 252 5.56 3.80 0.37
N ARG A 253 5.65 4.23 1.62
CA ARG A 253 4.81 5.27 2.19
C ARG A 253 5.66 6.26 2.96
N THR A 254 5.48 7.56 2.66
CA THR A 254 6.22 8.65 3.28
C THR A 254 5.28 9.55 4.06
N ILE A 255 5.63 9.83 5.32
CA ILE A 255 5.04 10.92 6.08
C ILE A 255 5.71 12.19 5.57
N GLN A 256 4.92 13.12 5.07
CA GLN A 256 5.41 14.32 4.40
C GLN A 256 4.60 15.54 4.76
N LEU A 257 5.25 16.70 4.69
CA LEU A 257 4.66 17.99 4.86
C LEU A 257 4.45 18.64 3.49
N LYS A 258 3.20 18.87 3.12
CA LYS A 258 2.78 19.61 1.93
C LYS A 258 2.87 21.09 2.21
N LEU A 259 3.40 21.85 1.24
CA LEU A 259 3.53 23.30 1.32
C LEU A 259 2.72 23.97 0.21
N ASN A 260 2.01 25.06 0.54
CA ASN A 260 1.38 25.90 -0.46
C ASN A 260 2.43 26.80 -1.14
N GLY A 261 2.78 26.47 -2.38
CA GLY A 261 3.78 27.21 -3.16
C GLY A 261 3.37 28.64 -3.53
N ALA A 262 2.09 29.01 -3.40
CA ALA A 262 1.61 30.38 -3.60
C ALA A 262 1.67 31.24 -2.34
N ASP A 263 1.87 30.62 -1.16
CA ASP A 263 2.00 31.34 0.09
C ASP A 263 3.26 32.22 0.07
N PRO A 264 3.16 33.54 0.40
CA PRO A 264 4.30 34.44 0.39
C PRO A 264 5.50 33.97 1.20
N LEU A 265 5.25 33.23 2.30
CA LEU A 265 6.28 32.69 3.19
C LEU A 265 6.94 31.42 2.64
N LEU A 266 6.28 30.68 1.74
CA LEU A 266 6.68 29.35 1.29
C LEU A 266 7.08 29.28 -0.20
N LYS A 267 6.82 30.35 -0.97
CA LYS A 267 7.09 30.38 -2.42
C LYS A 267 8.58 30.29 -2.78
N ASP A 268 9.46 30.81 -1.90
CA ASP A 268 10.91 30.79 -2.14
C ASP A 268 11.51 29.41 -1.83
N PRO A 269 12.13 28.72 -2.81
CA PRO A 269 12.81 27.46 -2.58
C PRO A 269 13.91 27.52 -1.51
N ALA A 270 14.58 28.68 -1.36
CA ALA A 270 15.60 28.86 -0.34
C ALA A 270 15.00 28.80 1.07
N VAL A 271 13.82 29.38 1.25
CA VAL A 271 13.06 29.29 2.52
C VAL A 271 12.61 27.85 2.78
N ARG A 272 12.07 27.15 1.78
CA ARG A 272 11.68 25.73 1.95
C ARG A 272 12.88 24.84 2.35
N ARG A 273 14.05 25.07 1.74
CA ARG A 273 15.29 24.36 2.13
C ARG A 273 15.73 24.71 3.55
N ALA A 274 15.63 25.97 3.95
CA ALA A 274 15.95 26.37 5.32
C ALA A 274 15.01 25.71 6.33
N LEU A 275 13.71 25.68 6.06
CA LEU A 275 12.73 24.97 6.90
C LEU A 275 13.07 23.47 7.00
N SER A 276 13.47 22.85 5.90
CA SER A 276 13.92 21.44 5.88
C SER A 276 15.18 21.19 6.73
N LEU A 277 16.16 22.11 6.67
CA LEU A 277 17.38 22.04 7.49
C LEU A 277 17.09 22.14 9.00
N ALA A 278 16.00 22.77 9.38
CA ALA A 278 15.57 22.89 10.78
C ALA A 278 14.86 21.64 11.32
N ILE A 279 14.70 20.56 10.52
CA ILE A 279 13.98 19.34 10.90
C ILE A 279 14.98 18.25 11.29
N ASP A 280 15.01 17.88 12.57
CA ASP A 280 15.73 16.72 13.08
C ASP A 280 14.91 15.44 12.87
N ARG A 281 14.93 14.91 11.64
CA ARG A 281 14.19 13.71 11.25
C ARG A 281 14.58 12.48 12.05
N ARG A 282 15.90 12.31 12.29
CA ARG A 282 16.43 11.16 13.03
C ARG A 282 16.05 11.22 14.50
N GLY A 283 16.16 12.41 15.12
CA GLY A 283 15.73 12.62 16.49
C GLY A 283 14.23 12.37 16.69
N MET A 284 13.38 12.87 15.77
CA MET A 284 11.95 12.61 15.81
C MET A 284 11.62 11.13 15.62
N ALA A 285 12.25 10.47 14.64
CA ALA A 285 12.03 9.04 14.39
C ALA A 285 12.43 8.20 15.62
N ALA A 286 13.58 8.46 16.21
CA ALA A 286 14.05 7.76 17.41
C ALA A 286 13.16 8.01 18.63
N ALA A 287 12.81 9.27 18.89
CA ALA A 287 12.10 9.66 20.12
C ALA A 287 10.60 9.36 20.06
N LEU A 288 9.94 9.64 18.93
CA LEU A 288 8.49 9.58 18.79
C LEU A 288 8.03 8.28 18.11
N LEU A 289 8.71 7.87 17.02
CA LEU A 289 8.35 6.67 16.27
C LEU A 289 9.05 5.41 16.80
N ARG A 290 10.02 5.59 17.71
CA ARG A 290 10.80 4.52 18.35
C ARG A 290 11.62 3.66 17.35
N ASP A 291 11.86 4.20 16.17
CA ASP A 291 12.67 3.56 15.13
C ASP A 291 13.43 4.64 14.33
N PRO A 292 14.74 4.86 14.57
CA PRO A 292 15.52 5.87 13.86
C PRO A 292 15.64 5.60 12.36
N GLU A 293 15.44 4.34 11.91
CA GLU A 293 15.45 3.98 10.50
C GLU A 293 14.22 4.50 9.71
N MET A 294 13.20 4.99 10.41
CA MET A 294 12.08 5.68 9.78
C MET A 294 12.43 7.10 9.31
N ALA A 295 13.58 7.67 9.68
CA ALA A 295 13.95 9.02 9.25
C ALA A 295 14.11 9.10 7.72
N ALA A 296 13.31 9.94 7.06
CA ALA A 296 13.38 10.09 5.61
C ALA A 296 14.60 10.95 5.21
N THR A 297 15.41 10.44 4.28
CA THR A 297 16.55 11.15 3.70
C THR A 297 16.25 11.76 2.34
N GLN A 298 15.17 11.32 1.73
CA GLN A 298 14.59 11.80 0.47
C GLN A 298 13.10 11.43 0.44
N LEU A 299 12.36 11.86 -0.60
CA LEU A 299 10.92 11.60 -0.68
C LEU A 299 10.60 10.12 -0.83
N PHE A 300 11.32 9.42 -1.70
CA PHE A 300 11.04 8.02 -2.02
C PHE A 300 11.82 7.05 -1.13
N PRO A 301 11.14 6.15 -0.40
CA PRO A 301 11.81 5.12 0.39
C PRO A 301 12.49 4.06 -0.49
N PRO A 302 13.46 3.29 0.06
CA PRO A 302 14.20 2.27 -0.69
C PRO A 302 13.32 1.20 -1.35
N THR A 303 12.13 0.95 -0.81
CA THR A 303 11.14 -0.01 -1.32
C THR A 303 10.46 0.41 -2.63
N LEU A 304 10.73 1.61 -3.12
CA LEU A 304 10.27 2.08 -4.42
C LEU A 304 11.26 1.85 -5.56
N GLY A 305 12.25 0.96 -5.36
CA GLY A 305 13.19 0.54 -6.41
C GLY A 305 13.89 1.72 -7.10
N GLU A 306 13.77 1.82 -8.41
CA GLU A 306 14.43 2.84 -9.22
C GLU A 306 13.98 4.29 -8.93
N TRP A 307 12.89 4.51 -8.20
CA TRP A 307 12.48 5.83 -7.76
C TRP A 307 13.30 6.33 -6.58
N HIS A 308 13.81 5.42 -5.74
CA HIS A 308 14.77 5.75 -4.71
C HIS A 308 16.15 5.94 -5.31
N GLN A 309 16.82 7.03 -4.99
CA GLN A 309 18.13 7.38 -5.54
C GLN A 309 19.20 7.34 -4.46
N PRO A 310 19.96 6.25 -4.31
CA PRO A 310 20.99 6.12 -3.28
C PRO A 310 22.09 7.18 -3.36
N GLY A 311 22.29 7.76 -4.56
CA GLY A 311 23.29 8.80 -4.80
C GLY A 311 22.86 10.23 -4.44
N LEU A 312 21.59 10.45 -4.06
CA LEU A 312 21.16 11.77 -3.61
C LEU A 312 21.75 12.10 -2.24
N THR A 313 22.23 13.35 -2.09
CA THR A 313 22.63 13.85 -0.79
C THR A 313 21.46 13.80 0.18
N PRO A 314 21.58 13.12 1.32
CA PRO A 314 20.52 13.04 2.30
C PRO A 314 20.08 14.42 2.80
N LEU A 315 18.78 14.59 3.08
CA LEU A 315 18.28 15.79 3.73
C LEU A 315 18.95 15.97 5.10
N ALA A 316 19.67 17.08 5.25
CA ALA A 316 20.46 17.36 6.44
C ALA A 316 19.63 18.03 7.55
N TYR A 317 20.13 17.93 8.77
CA TYR A 317 19.71 18.72 9.93
C TYR A 317 20.84 19.66 10.34
N ASP A 318 20.63 20.96 10.18
CA ASP A 318 21.59 22.00 10.54
C ASP A 318 20.88 23.31 10.89
N VAL A 319 20.67 23.53 12.17
CA VAL A 319 19.96 24.72 12.69
C VAL A 319 20.68 26.03 12.31
N LYS A 320 22.04 26.03 12.36
CA LYS A 320 22.83 27.22 12.03
C LYS A 320 22.72 27.56 10.55
N ALA A 321 22.80 26.54 9.68
CA ALA A 321 22.62 26.72 8.26
C ALA A 321 21.18 27.19 7.94
N ALA A 322 20.16 26.66 8.63
CA ALA A 322 18.78 27.09 8.50
C ALA A 322 18.61 28.56 8.85
N GLN A 323 19.15 29.00 9.99
CA GLN A 323 19.10 30.40 10.42
C GLN A 323 19.84 31.32 9.45
N ALA A 324 21.02 30.93 8.98
CA ALA A 324 21.78 31.70 7.99
C ALA A 324 21.02 31.85 6.65
N ALA A 325 20.38 30.76 6.17
CA ALA A 325 19.61 30.80 4.94
C ALA A 325 18.35 31.67 5.06
N LEU A 326 17.64 31.65 6.20
CA LEU A 326 16.50 32.51 6.48
C LEU A 326 16.93 33.98 6.54
N ALA A 327 18.05 34.29 7.19
CA ALA A 327 18.61 35.65 7.24
C ALA A 327 19.01 36.13 5.84
N ALA A 328 19.64 35.29 5.01
CA ALA A 328 19.98 35.61 3.62
C ALA A 328 18.74 35.87 2.75
N ALA A 329 17.60 35.24 3.07
CA ALA A 329 16.30 35.51 2.45
C ALA A 329 15.59 36.78 2.98
N GLY A 330 16.24 37.50 3.92
CA GLY A 330 15.76 38.75 4.50
C GLY A 330 14.88 38.59 5.74
N TRP A 331 14.82 37.40 6.33
CA TRP A 331 14.08 37.11 7.55
C TRP A 331 14.99 37.31 8.78
N LEU A 332 14.68 38.32 9.61
CA LEU A 332 15.47 38.69 10.77
C LEU A 332 14.70 38.42 12.06
N LEU A 333 15.37 37.98 13.10
CA LEU A 333 14.75 37.69 14.40
C LEU A 333 14.28 38.96 15.07
N GLY A 334 12.98 39.04 15.36
CA GLY A 334 12.35 40.15 16.09
C GLY A 334 12.49 40.03 17.60
N ALA A 335 12.12 41.06 18.32
CA ALA A 335 12.12 41.10 19.79
C ALA A 335 11.13 40.09 20.42
N ASP A 336 10.12 39.65 19.67
CA ASP A 336 9.14 38.63 20.06
C ASP A 336 9.68 37.19 19.88
N GLY A 337 10.92 37.03 19.39
CA GLY A 337 11.52 35.74 19.13
C GLY A 337 11.04 35.10 17.82
N VAL A 338 10.34 35.83 16.97
CA VAL A 338 9.85 35.38 15.66
C VAL A 338 10.57 36.13 14.55
N LEU A 339 10.73 35.48 13.41
CA LEU A 339 11.32 36.07 12.22
C LEU A 339 10.35 37.09 11.58
N HIS A 340 10.90 38.21 11.15
CA HIS A 340 10.21 39.29 10.45
C HIS A 340 10.96 39.68 9.17
N LYS A 341 10.19 40.10 8.16
CA LYS A 341 10.70 40.72 6.93
C LYS A 341 9.88 41.98 6.68
N GLY A 342 10.40 43.14 7.08
CA GLY A 342 9.61 44.34 7.23
C GLY A 342 8.55 44.16 8.30
N GLU A 343 7.30 44.41 7.95
CA GLU A 343 6.14 44.23 8.85
C GLU A 343 5.60 42.80 8.82
N GLU A 344 6.04 41.96 7.89
CA GLU A 344 5.57 40.59 7.73
C GLU A 344 6.21 39.69 8.78
N ARG A 345 5.37 38.95 9.53
CA ARG A 345 5.75 38.03 10.57
C ARG A 345 5.74 36.60 10.02
N PHE A 346 6.77 35.80 10.31
CA PHE A 346 6.85 34.41 9.85
C PHE A 346 5.96 33.50 10.72
N ALA A 347 4.67 33.50 10.42
CA ALA A 347 3.67 32.70 11.12
C ALA A 347 2.91 31.80 10.14
N LEU A 348 2.85 30.51 10.44
CA LEU A 348 2.24 29.48 9.61
C LEU A 348 1.26 28.62 10.41
N THR A 349 0.29 28.05 9.72
CA THR A 349 -0.61 27.03 10.28
C THR A 349 -0.39 25.70 9.57
N LEU A 350 -0.12 24.67 10.37
CA LEU A 350 -0.01 23.27 9.93
C LEU A 350 -1.29 22.54 10.29
N ARG A 351 -1.98 21.96 9.30
CA ARG A 351 -3.14 21.08 9.50
C ARG A 351 -2.70 19.62 9.47
N THR A 352 -3.24 18.83 10.39
CA THR A 352 -3.07 17.38 10.44
C THR A 352 -4.28 16.73 11.10
N PHE A 353 -4.28 15.41 11.25
CA PHE A 353 -5.43 14.67 11.76
C PHE A 353 -4.98 13.49 12.63
N PRO A 354 -5.83 13.01 13.59
CA PRO A 354 -5.46 12.00 14.57
C PRO A 354 -5.69 10.55 14.12
N ASP A 355 -6.25 10.30 12.93
CA ASP A 355 -6.50 8.95 12.40
C ASP A 355 -5.21 8.09 12.35
N ARG A 356 -4.08 8.79 12.27
CA ARG A 356 -2.73 8.25 12.50
C ARG A 356 -2.13 8.95 13.70
N PRO A 357 -2.02 8.28 14.86
CA PRO A 357 -1.65 8.91 16.14
C PRO A 357 -0.27 9.59 16.12
N GLU A 358 0.63 9.14 15.26
CA GLU A 358 1.98 9.72 15.10
C GLU A 358 1.95 11.12 14.47
N LEU A 359 0.95 11.46 13.64
CA LEU A 359 0.93 12.74 12.94
C LEU A 359 0.83 13.96 13.89
N PRO A 360 -0.09 14.01 14.87
CA PRO A 360 -0.12 15.10 15.84
C PRO A 360 1.17 15.21 16.67
N LEU A 361 1.81 14.08 16.99
CA LEU A 361 3.08 14.08 17.71
C LEU A 361 4.21 14.67 16.89
N LEU A 362 4.32 14.30 15.62
CA LEU A 362 5.29 14.84 14.68
C LEU A 362 5.04 16.35 14.43
N ALA A 363 3.79 16.76 14.29
CA ALA A 363 3.41 18.17 14.14
C ALA A 363 3.86 19.01 15.33
N THR A 364 3.67 18.53 16.56
CA THR A 364 4.13 19.19 17.78
C THR A 364 5.67 19.28 17.84
N ALA A 365 6.37 18.25 17.41
CA ALA A 365 7.84 18.27 17.33
C ALA A 365 8.32 19.28 16.28
N LEU A 366 7.69 19.34 15.11
CA LEU A 366 7.98 20.35 14.08
C LEU A 366 7.76 21.76 14.61
N GLN A 367 6.68 22.01 15.36
CA GLN A 367 6.43 23.29 16.01
C GLN A 367 7.58 23.71 16.93
N ALA A 368 8.07 22.81 17.78
CA ALA A 368 9.18 23.07 18.69
C ALA A 368 10.49 23.34 17.94
N GLN A 369 10.79 22.54 16.90
CA GLN A 369 12.02 22.67 16.12
C GLN A 369 12.04 23.95 15.29
N TRP A 370 10.92 24.32 14.66
CA TRP A 370 10.83 25.55 13.87
C TRP A 370 10.81 26.82 14.74
N LYS A 371 10.28 26.72 15.97
CA LYS A 371 10.40 27.80 16.95
C LYS A 371 11.86 28.14 17.25
N ALA A 372 12.74 27.13 17.30
CA ALA A 372 14.18 27.33 17.55
C ALA A 372 14.88 28.13 16.44
N VAL A 373 14.30 28.22 15.24
CA VAL A 373 14.77 29.05 14.14
C VAL A 373 13.93 30.30 13.90
N GLY A 374 13.02 30.61 14.83
CA GLY A 374 12.20 31.84 14.81
C GLY A 374 10.91 31.76 13.99
N VAL A 375 10.45 30.55 13.62
CA VAL A 375 9.17 30.37 12.92
C VAL A 375 8.05 30.11 13.92
N ASP A 376 6.99 30.89 13.86
CA ASP A 376 5.78 30.71 14.66
C ASP A 376 4.83 29.75 13.93
N LEU A 377 4.83 28.48 14.37
CA LEU A 377 3.99 27.42 13.80
C LEU A 377 2.81 27.12 14.70
N LYS A 378 1.60 27.35 14.21
CA LYS A 378 0.36 26.87 14.82
C LYS A 378 0.03 25.47 14.31
N VAL A 379 -0.21 24.53 15.21
CA VAL A 379 -0.68 23.18 14.87
C VAL A 379 -2.20 23.12 15.03
N ALA A 380 -2.90 22.75 13.96
CA ALA A 380 -4.34 22.54 13.92
C ALA A 380 -4.62 21.06 13.64
N VAL A 381 -5.10 20.34 14.66
CA VAL A 381 -5.51 18.93 14.54
C VAL A 381 -7.01 18.91 14.30
N GLY A 382 -7.41 18.39 13.16
CA GLY A 382 -8.81 18.34 12.74
C GLY A 382 -9.15 17.05 11.99
N ASN A 383 -10.06 17.13 11.05
CA ASN A 383 -10.44 16.01 10.21
C ASN A 383 -9.48 15.87 9.01
N SER A 384 -9.23 14.66 8.55
CA SER A 384 -8.39 14.41 7.36
C SER A 384 -8.90 15.12 6.10
N SER A 385 -10.22 15.29 5.98
CA SER A 385 -10.85 16.04 4.88
C SER A 385 -10.50 17.54 4.82
N GLU A 386 -9.96 18.12 5.89
CA GLU A 386 -9.56 19.52 5.91
C GLU A 386 -8.32 19.81 5.06
N ILE A 387 -7.50 18.79 4.77
CA ILE A 387 -6.35 18.95 3.89
C ILE A 387 -6.80 19.10 2.44
N PRO A 388 -7.57 18.17 1.83
CA PRO A 388 -8.09 18.37 0.49
C PRO A 388 -9.00 19.60 0.37
N ALA A 389 -9.87 19.88 1.35
CA ALA A 389 -10.71 21.05 1.33
C ALA A 389 -9.88 22.35 1.30
N GLY A 390 -8.87 22.45 2.17
CA GLY A 390 -7.98 23.60 2.20
C GLY A 390 -7.06 23.72 0.98
N HIS A 391 -6.76 22.61 0.30
CA HIS A 391 -6.11 22.63 -1.01
C HIS A 391 -7.04 23.26 -2.06
N GLN A 392 -8.29 22.83 -2.11
CA GLN A 392 -9.26 23.26 -3.12
C GLN A 392 -9.68 24.72 -2.95
N ASP A 393 -9.86 25.20 -1.71
CA ASP A 393 -10.24 26.60 -1.42
C ASP A 393 -9.03 27.55 -1.26
N GLY A 394 -7.81 27.02 -1.32
CA GLY A 394 -6.56 27.79 -1.20
C GLY A 394 -6.17 28.19 0.22
N SER A 395 -6.92 27.78 1.25
CA SER A 395 -6.68 28.18 2.64
C SER A 395 -5.58 27.36 3.34
N LEU A 396 -5.15 26.24 2.76
CA LEU A 396 -4.10 25.41 3.32
C LEU A 396 -2.73 26.09 3.15
N GLN A 397 -2.00 26.28 4.24
CA GLN A 397 -0.58 26.67 4.20
C GLN A 397 0.31 25.41 4.25
N LEU A 398 0.13 24.58 5.26
CA LEU A 398 0.88 23.34 5.46
C LEU A 398 -0.07 22.20 5.82
N GLY A 399 0.18 21.01 5.24
CA GLY A 399 -0.53 19.78 5.56
C GLY A 399 0.42 18.62 5.87
N LEU A 400 0.28 17.99 7.03
CA LEU A 400 1.07 16.82 7.42
C LEU A 400 0.23 15.54 7.32
N TYR A 401 0.68 14.59 6.50
CA TYR A 401 0.00 13.33 6.23
C TYR A 401 0.98 12.27 5.72
N ALA A 402 0.50 11.03 5.60
CA ALA A 402 1.24 9.93 4.99
C ALA A 402 0.74 9.65 3.57
N ARG A 403 1.65 9.56 2.60
CA ARG A 403 1.37 9.25 1.19
C ARG A 403 1.93 7.90 0.81
N ASN A 404 1.09 7.00 0.34
CA ASN A 404 1.52 5.74 -0.25
C ASN A 404 1.77 5.95 -1.76
N TYR A 405 3.00 5.76 -2.20
CA TYR A 405 3.40 5.91 -3.61
C TYR A 405 3.26 4.62 -4.44
N ALA A 406 2.92 3.51 -3.81
CA ALA A 406 2.69 2.22 -4.47
C ALA A 406 1.24 1.72 -4.31
N LEU A 407 0.27 2.60 -4.20
CA LEU A 407 -1.15 2.24 -4.33
C LEU A 407 -1.39 1.54 -5.68
N VAL A 408 -0.87 2.12 -6.75
CA VAL A 408 -0.59 1.41 -7.99
C VAL A 408 0.88 1.00 -7.95
N PRO A 409 1.24 -0.21 -8.38
CA PRO A 409 2.63 -0.70 -8.28
C PRO A 409 3.68 0.20 -8.93
N ASP A 410 3.31 0.90 -10.01
CA ASP A 410 4.16 1.95 -10.55
C ASP A 410 3.83 3.29 -9.87
N PRO A 411 4.76 3.88 -9.09
CA PRO A 411 4.61 5.20 -8.52
C PRO A 411 4.24 6.29 -9.52
N LEU A 412 4.58 6.12 -10.79
CA LEU A 412 4.27 7.06 -11.86
C LEU A 412 2.78 7.42 -11.90
N VAL A 413 1.88 6.45 -11.73
CA VAL A 413 0.42 6.70 -11.76
C VAL A 413 0.01 7.69 -10.66
N THR A 414 0.56 7.52 -9.45
CA THR A 414 0.34 8.46 -8.34
C THR A 414 0.97 9.83 -8.65
N LEU A 415 2.20 9.85 -9.17
CA LEU A 415 2.95 11.07 -9.43
C LEU A 415 2.37 11.91 -10.57
N LEU A 416 1.78 11.28 -11.59
CA LEU A 416 1.07 11.98 -12.67
C LEU A 416 -0.06 12.87 -12.12
N GLY A 417 -0.75 12.43 -11.07
CA GLY A 417 -1.74 13.24 -10.37
C GLY A 417 -1.11 14.20 -9.36
N ASP A 418 -0.24 13.70 -8.48
CA ASP A 418 0.31 14.45 -7.35
C ASP A 418 1.20 15.63 -7.76
N LEU A 419 1.88 15.52 -8.91
CA LEU A 419 2.79 16.54 -9.45
C LEU A 419 2.20 17.26 -10.68
N ALA A 420 0.90 17.10 -10.95
CA ALA A 420 0.22 17.80 -12.03
C ALA A 420 0.29 19.34 -11.81
N PRO A 421 0.22 20.16 -12.90
CA PRO A 421 0.30 21.61 -12.80
C PRO A 421 -0.73 22.26 -11.85
N ALA A 422 -1.92 21.68 -11.81
CA ALA A 422 -2.98 22.12 -10.88
C ALA A 422 -2.73 21.66 -9.43
N GLY A 423 -1.72 20.81 -9.20
CA GLY A 423 -1.53 20.09 -7.96
C GLY A 423 -2.57 19.01 -7.74
N ALA A 424 -2.56 18.42 -6.57
CA ALA A 424 -3.55 17.41 -6.16
C ALA A 424 -3.83 17.50 -4.66
N ASP A 425 -4.98 17.05 -4.24
CA ASP A 425 -5.42 17.05 -2.84
C ASP A 425 -4.34 16.50 -1.89
N TRP A 426 -3.68 15.42 -2.28
CA TRP A 426 -2.62 14.75 -1.53
C TRP A 426 -1.22 14.87 -2.18
N GLY A 427 -1.07 15.70 -3.22
CA GLY A 427 0.17 16.02 -3.91
C GLY A 427 0.68 17.42 -3.61
N VAL A 428 1.39 18.03 -4.57
CA VAL A 428 1.88 19.41 -4.48
C VAL A 428 0.73 20.40 -4.55
N MET A 429 0.98 21.61 -4.06
CA MET A 429 0.02 22.71 -4.11
C MET A 429 0.68 23.98 -4.62
N ASN A 430 0.15 24.54 -5.70
CA ASN A 430 0.66 25.77 -6.31
C ASN A 430 2.17 25.74 -6.59
N TRP A 431 2.67 24.57 -6.99
CA TRP A 431 4.05 24.36 -7.44
C TRP A 431 4.03 23.80 -8.84
N GLN A 432 4.83 24.36 -9.72
CA GLN A 432 4.93 23.95 -11.12
C GLN A 432 6.38 23.87 -11.54
N SER A 433 6.68 22.90 -12.37
CA SER A 433 7.97 22.73 -13.02
C SER A 433 7.74 22.20 -14.43
N PRO A 434 7.91 23.03 -15.50
CA PRO A 434 7.72 22.59 -16.88
C PRO A 434 8.63 21.40 -17.25
N ALA A 435 9.84 21.34 -16.70
CA ALA A 435 10.74 20.20 -16.91
C ALA A 435 10.18 18.93 -16.28
N MET A 436 9.60 19.02 -15.08
CA MET A 436 8.94 17.89 -14.39
C MET A 436 7.75 17.39 -15.20
N GLU A 437 6.91 18.29 -15.68
CA GLU A 437 5.73 17.95 -16.49
C GLU A 437 6.11 17.20 -17.77
N GLN A 438 7.16 17.66 -18.48
CA GLN A 438 7.68 16.98 -19.67
C GLN A 438 8.22 15.59 -19.34
N THR A 439 8.99 15.47 -18.25
CA THR A 439 9.56 14.19 -17.80
C THR A 439 8.46 13.18 -17.45
N LEU A 440 7.45 13.61 -16.68
CA LEU A 440 6.29 12.77 -16.32
C LEU A 440 5.48 12.37 -17.57
N ALA A 441 5.26 13.31 -18.49
CA ALA A 441 4.52 13.04 -19.74
C ALA A 441 5.24 11.99 -20.59
N ARG A 442 6.58 12.06 -20.72
CA ARG A 442 7.36 11.06 -21.44
C ARG A 442 7.25 9.68 -20.79
N LEU A 443 7.47 9.58 -19.47
CA LEU A 443 7.31 8.32 -18.73
C LEU A 443 5.90 7.75 -18.86
N GLY A 444 4.88 8.61 -18.85
CA GLY A 444 3.48 8.19 -18.92
C GLY A 444 2.99 7.74 -20.29
N LYS A 445 3.61 8.21 -21.36
CA LYS A 445 3.12 8.02 -22.74
C LYS A 445 4.02 7.17 -23.62
N GLU A 446 5.33 7.18 -23.37
CA GLU A 446 6.32 6.55 -24.23
C GLU A 446 6.79 5.20 -23.66
N THR A 447 7.01 4.23 -24.52
CA THR A 447 7.76 3.02 -24.17
C THR A 447 9.25 3.33 -24.30
N LEU A 448 9.89 3.59 -23.17
CA LEU A 448 11.29 4.01 -23.12
C LEU A 448 12.23 2.83 -22.84
N PRO A 449 13.48 2.89 -23.37
CA PRO A 449 14.53 2.00 -22.91
C PRO A 449 14.75 2.12 -21.39
N ALA A 450 15.05 1.02 -20.70
CA ALA A 450 15.18 0.98 -19.25
C ALA A 450 16.15 2.04 -18.69
N GLY A 451 17.31 2.23 -19.33
CA GLY A 451 18.29 3.23 -18.90
C GLY A 451 17.79 4.68 -19.03
N GLU A 452 16.97 4.97 -20.04
CA GLU A 452 16.36 6.29 -20.22
C GLU A 452 15.25 6.53 -19.20
N ALA A 453 14.38 5.55 -18.99
CA ALA A 453 13.35 5.62 -17.95
C ALA A 453 13.96 5.82 -16.55
N ALA A 454 15.04 5.09 -16.23
CA ALA A 454 15.76 5.25 -14.96
C ALA A 454 16.37 6.67 -14.82
N ALA A 455 16.92 7.25 -15.90
CA ALA A 455 17.43 8.61 -15.89
C ALA A 455 16.32 9.63 -15.58
N LEU A 456 15.15 9.49 -16.22
CA LEU A 456 14.01 10.38 -15.99
C LEU A 456 13.48 10.27 -14.55
N ARG A 457 13.42 9.06 -13.97
CA ARG A 457 13.05 8.88 -12.55
C ARG A 457 14.02 9.56 -11.60
N ARG A 458 15.32 9.47 -11.90
CA ARG A 458 16.37 10.17 -11.15
C ARG A 458 16.21 11.70 -11.23
N ASP A 459 15.90 12.23 -12.41
CA ASP A 459 15.68 13.67 -12.60
C ASP A 459 14.47 14.15 -11.78
N ILE A 460 13.39 13.38 -11.71
CA ILE A 460 12.24 13.65 -10.85
C ILE A 460 12.66 13.69 -9.39
N ALA A 461 13.33 12.65 -8.90
CA ALA A 461 13.77 12.57 -7.50
C ALA A 461 14.72 13.72 -7.14
N THR A 462 15.65 14.08 -8.05
CA THR A 462 16.60 15.18 -7.86
C THR A 462 15.89 16.52 -7.79
N THR A 463 14.95 16.79 -8.67
CA THR A 463 14.17 18.04 -8.68
C THR A 463 13.37 18.19 -7.39
N LEU A 464 12.69 17.12 -6.96
CA LEU A 464 11.93 17.13 -5.70
C LEU A 464 12.84 17.38 -4.47
N GLN A 465 14.04 16.82 -4.47
CA GLN A 465 15.03 17.02 -3.40
C GLN A 465 15.59 18.45 -3.40
N GLN A 466 15.74 19.08 -4.54
CA GLN A 466 16.29 20.44 -4.67
C GLN A 466 15.26 21.52 -4.40
N GLU A 467 14.03 21.35 -4.90
CA GLU A 467 12.99 22.39 -4.81
C GLU A 467 12.08 22.24 -3.59
N LEU A 468 11.97 21.04 -3.03
CA LEU A 468 11.21 20.71 -1.81
C LEU A 468 9.77 21.29 -1.80
N PRO A 469 8.94 21.00 -2.81
CA PRO A 469 7.52 21.34 -2.74
C PRO A 469 6.77 20.48 -1.70
N LEU A 470 7.38 19.37 -1.32
CA LEU A 470 6.99 18.46 -0.25
C LEU A 470 8.22 18.24 0.64
N LEU A 471 8.08 18.33 1.96
CA LEU A 471 9.16 17.99 2.89
C LEU A 471 8.94 16.58 3.44
N PRO A 472 9.76 15.60 3.06
CA PRO A 472 9.69 14.26 3.66
C PRO A 472 10.12 14.33 5.13
N ILE A 473 9.39 13.62 5.99
CA ILE A 473 9.65 13.56 7.43
C ILE A 473 10.13 12.16 7.84
N ALA A 474 9.34 11.14 7.51
CA ALA A 474 9.65 9.76 7.87
C ALA A 474 9.16 8.79 6.80
N TRP A 475 9.85 7.65 6.66
CA TRP A 475 9.37 6.50 5.90
C TRP A 475 8.63 5.55 6.83
N TYR A 476 7.49 5.08 6.37
CA TYR A 476 6.64 4.21 7.17
C TYR A 476 7.26 2.81 7.30
N ARG A 477 7.22 2.25 8.52
CA ARG A 477 7.59 0.85 8.74
C ARG A 477 6.41 0.08 9.31
N GLN A 478 6.17 -1.09 8.78
CA GLN A 478 5.19 -2.04 9.28
C GLN A 478 5.89 -3.14 10.05
N SER A 479 5.29 -3.55 11.16
CA SER A 479 5.76 -4.67 11.97
C SER A 479 4.65 -5.69 12.19
N ALA A 480 5.05 -6.95 12.30
CA ALA A 480 4.18 -8.05 12.70
C ALA A 480 4.85 -8.88 13.79
N ALA A 481 4.06 -9.37 14.74
CA ALA A 481 4.49 -10.43 15.64
C ALA A 481 4.14 -11.78 15.03
N VAL A 482 5.11 -12.69 14.98
CA VAL A 482 5.00 -13.95 14.27
C VAL A 482 5.43 -15.09 15.17
N SER A 483 4.64 -16.15 15.25
CA SER A 483 4.99 -17.37 15.98
C SER A 483 6.33 -17.92 15.51
N ARG A 484 7.22 -18.29 16.43
CA ARG A 484 8.51 -18.91 16.10
C ARG A 484 8.37 -20.32 15.48
N GLU A 485 7.20 -20.94 15.65
CA GLU A 485 6.86 -22.21 15.00
C GLU A 485 6.57 -22.06 13.51
N LEU A 486 6.24 -20.83 13.05
CA LEU A 486 5.94 -20.55 11.66
C LEU A 486 7.23 -20.25 10.88
N LYS A 487 7.40 -20.89 9.74
CA LYS A 487 8.54 -20.71 8.83
C LYS A 487 8.09 -20.09 7.51
N GLY A 488 9.01 -19.41 6.83
CA GLY A 488 8.77 -18.78 5.53
C GLY A 488 8.01 -17.46 5.61
N PHE A 489 7.80 -16.91 6.82
CA PHE A 489 7.12 -15.63 6.96
C PHE A 489 8.02 -14.47 6.53
N GLU A 490 7.51 -13.67 5.64
CA GLU A 490 8.08 -12.41 5.20
C GLU A 490 6.98 -11.36 5.11
N LEU A 491 7.28 -10.14 5.52
CA LEU A 491 6.42 -8.99 5.24
C LEU A 491 6.57 -8.59 3.77
N ASP A 492 5.46 -8.43 3.08
CA ASP A 492 5.45 -7.88 1.74
C ASP A 492 5.55 -6.35 1.81
N PRO A 493 6.67 -5.73 1.33
CA PRO A 493 6.82 -4.29 1.32
C PRO A 493 5.74 -3.59 0.48
N GLN A 494 5.18 -4.26 -0.52
CA GLN A 494 4.12 -3.73 -1.37
C GLN A 494 2.72 -3.86 -0.75
N GLU A 495 2.62 -4.46 0.44
CA GLU A 495 1.35 -4.69 1.18
C GLU A 495 0.28 -5.46 0.38
N ARG A 496 0.67 -6.29 -0.57
CA ARG A 496 -0.26 -6.96 -1.50
C ARG A 496 -0.58 -8.40 -1.10
N SER A 497 0.31 -9.06 -0.38
CA SER A 497 0.17 -10.47 -0.02
C SER A 497 0.63 -10.75 1.41
N TYR A 498 -0.08 -11.61 2.11
CA TYR A 498 0.40 -12.22 3.36
C TYR A 498 1.32 -13.42 3.09
N ARG A 499 1.54 -13.76 1.82
CA ARG A 499 2.40 -14.86 1.36
C ARG A 499 2.10 -16.19 2.04
N LEU A 500 0.82 -16.47 2.24
CA LEU A 500 0.32 -17.65 2.92
C LEU A 500 0.78 -18.94 2.24
N ASP A 501 0.93 -18.92 0.92
CA ASP A 501 1.44 -20.01 0.08
C ASP A 501 2.89 -20.42 0.37
N LYS A 502 3.67 -19.56 1.03
CA LYS A 502 5.07 -19.81 1.42
C LYS A 502 5.22 -20.33 2.85
N LEU A 503 4.16 -20.25 3.64
CA LEU A 503 4.21 -20.56 5.06
C LEU A 503 4.18 -22.07 5.32
N THR A 504 5.00 -22.49 6.28
CA THR A 504 5.02 -23.86 6.77
C THR A 504 5.16 -23.88 8.30
N TRP A 505 4.67 -24.93 8.95
CA TRP A 505 4.98 -25.17 10.34
C TRP A 505 6.33 -25.83 10.49
N SER A 506 7.06 -25.50 11.56
CA SER A 506 8.25 -26.26 11.96
C SER A 506 7.84 -27.73 12.17
N ALA A 507 8.67 -28.65 11.73
CA ALA A 507 8.50 -30.07 12.11
C ALA A 507 8.50 -30.16 13.65
N GLN A 508 7.47 -30.79 14.21
CA GLN A 508 7.40 -31.11 15.63
C GLN A 508 8.39 -32.20 15.97
#